data_2594245ca049b2171836ae4e6b066ab1
#
_entry.id   2594245ca049b2171836ae4e6b066ab1
#
_cell.length_a   1.000
_cell.length_b   1.000
_cell.length_c   1.000
_cell.angle_alpha   90.00
_cell.angle_beta   90.00
_cell.angle_gamma   90.00
#
_symmetry.space_group_name_H-M   'P 1'
#
loop_
_entity.id
_entity.type
_entity.pdbx_description
1 polymer ?
#
loop_
_entity_poly.entity_id
_entity_poly.type
_entity_poly.pdbx_seq_one_letter_code
_entity_poly.pdbx_strand_id
1 'polypeptide(L)'
;LKNKKIKLSVLVLGLSLALSSCNKKIEKVEPEAKSNIKSEFSQEDVNSSNISNEEGLKKYDVTIYDYFDTITTFTAYCKNEEEFNKYKDLVDKRMAEYHKLFNNYDKFENVNNFTTINENAGKEKVKVDQKIIDLLKEGKKWYEKTDGDIDIAYGRVLKIWLDLREAYEKDKDKIKLPSDKELEEAAKHKNIDAIEIDEKNKTAYINDKEVQIDIGGIGKGYATELIKKELMEKGLKTGILSVGGDVAIIGENPTRKSALFKIAIKDPSLSEDHPYASIVSVKNTSVVTSGDYERYFELNGKRYHHIIDPATNYPSTKFKSVSVITDDIADADALSTALFIKDLEEGKKLAKKFKAEAYWIDKDGNTFKTDNWDKYEIDEEN
;
A
#
# COMPACT_ATOMS: atom_id res chain seq x y z
N LEU A 1 -25.30 -33.37 -25.10
CA LEU A 1 -24.02 -32.96 -24.50
C LEU A 1 -24.25 -31.62 -23.84
N LYS A 2 -24.39 -31.61 -22.47
CA LYS A 2 -24.67 -30.42 -21.65
C LYS A 2 -23.34 -29.87 -21.18
N ASN A 3 -22.99 -28.67 -21.63
CA ASN A 3 -21.86 -27.91 -21.10
C ASN A 3 -22.17 -27.44 -19.67
N LYS A 4 -21.48 -28.00 -18.69
CA LYS A 4 -21.39 -27.44 -17.32
C LYS A 4 -20.36 -26.36 -17.35
N LYS A 5 -20.77 -25.08 -17.29
CA LYS A 5 -19.88 -23.94 -16.99
C LYS A 5 -19.48 -24.03 -15.53
N ILE A 6 -18.24 -24.35 -15.27
CA ILE A 6 -17.61 -24.22 -13.94
C ILE A 6 -17.36 -22.73 -13.74
N LYS A 7 -18.03 -22.12 -12.76
CA LYS A 7 -17.77 -20.74 -12.36
C LYS A 7 -16.46 -20.72 -11.59
N LEU A 8 -15.42 -20.16 -12.21
CA LEU A 8 -14.14 -19.88 -11.58
C LEU A 8 -14.33 -18.64 -10.69
N SER A 9 -14.31 -18.81 -9.37
CA SER A 9 -14.32 -17.67 -8.44
C SER A 9 -12.90 -17.13 -8.33
N VAL A 10 -12.56 -16.17 -9.19
CA VAL A 10 -11.37 -15.33 -9.07
C VAL A 10 -11.77 -14.12 -8.24
N LEU A 11 -11.08 -13.87 -7.13
CA LEU A 11 -11.30 -12.68 -6.32
C LEU A 11 -10.68 -11.49 -7.04
N VAL A 12 -11.51 -10.74 -7.78
CA VAL A 12 -11.11 -9.51 -8.47
C VAL A 12 -11.40 -8.34 -7.55
N LEU A 13 -10.39 -7.66 -7.05
CA LEU A 13 -10.51 -6.34 -6.45
C LEU A 13 -10.09 -5.27 -7.45
N GLY A 14 -11.05 -4.79 -8.19
CA GLY A 14 -10.92 -3.62 -9.04
C GLY A 14 -12.31 -3.10 -9.35
N LEU A 15 -12.88 -2.25 -8.49
CA LEU A 15 -14.09 -1.50 -8.80
C LEU A 15 -13.71 -0.09 -9.25
N SER A 16 -13.82 0.16 -10.56
CA SER A 16 -13.91 1.51 -11.11
C SER A 16 -15.37 1.95 -11.05
N LEU A 17 -15.69 2.93 -10.22
CA LEU A 17 -16.99 3.60 -10.22
C LEU A 17 -17.01 4.65 -11.33
N ALA A 18 -17.77 4.36 -12.41
CA ALA A 18 -18.19 5.36 -13.37
C ALA A 18 -19.32 6.21 -12.76
N LEU A 19 -19.07 7.49 -12.53
CA LEU A 19 -20.11 8.46 -12.13
C LEU A 19 -20.81 9.00 -13.36
N SER A 20 -22.05 8.56 -13.56
CA SER A 20 -23.01 9.20 -14.45
C SER A 20 -23.58 10.46 -13.79
N SER A 21 -23.45 11.58 -14.52
CA SER A 21 -24.00 12.88 -14.23
C SER A 21 -25.51 12.88 -14.01
N CYS A 22 -25.97 13.45 -12.89
CA CYS A 22 -27.30 14.05 -12.81
C CYS A 22 -27.27 15.30 -11.92
N ASN A 23 -27.57 16.43 -12.55
CA ASN A 23 -27.75 17.76 -11.96
C ASN A 23 -28.79 17.76 -10.84
N LYS A 24 -28.41 18.15 -9.60
CA LYS A 24 -29.31 18.77 -8.63
C LYS A 24 -28.54 19.76 -7.76
N LYS A 25 -29.17 20.92 -7.55
CA LYS A 25 -28.70 22.12 -6.81
C LYS A 25 -28.06 21.75 -5.45
N ILE A 26 -26.88 22.31 -5.20
CA ILE A 26 -26.22 22.26 -3.91
C ILE A 26 -26.72 23.42 -3.06
N GLU A 27 -27.44 23.13 -1.98
CA GLU A 27 -27.63 24.05 -0.86
C GLU A 27 -26.39 23.97 0.04
N LYS A 28 -25.91 25.15 0.46
CA LYS A 28 -24.77 25.28 1.40
C LYS A 28 -25.15 24.68 2.75
N VAL A 29 -24.40 23.69 3.21
CA VAL A 29 -24.40 23.22 4.59
C VAL A 29 -23.08 23.62 5.22
N GLU A 30 -23.17 24.37 6.32
CA GLU A 30 -22.05 24.76 7.18
C GLU A 30 -21.47 23.53 7.90
N PRO A 31 -20.15 23.54 8.31
CA PRO A 31 -19.52 22.37 8.90
C PRO A 31 -19.88 22.27 10.40
N GLU A 32 -20.87 21.49 10.74
CA GLU A 32 -21.07 21.05 12.12
C GLU A 32 -20.34 19.73 12.40
N ALA A 33 -19.52 19.81 13.44
CA ALA A 33 -18.93 18.78 14.29
C ALA A 33 -18.94 17.32 13.80
N LYS A 34 -17.79 16.86 13.32
CA LYS A 34 -17.45 15.42 13.28
C LYS A 34 -17.20 14.89 14.69
N SER A 35 -18.23 14.47 15.38
CA SER A 35 -18.11 13.61 16.55
C SER A 35 -19.17 12.50 16.46
N ASN A 36 -18.72 11.26 16.64
CA ASN A 36 -19.48 10.02 16.69
C ASN A 36 -19.89 9.41 15.32
N ILE A 37 -18.93 8.90 14.58
CA ILE A 37 -19.19 7.77 13.70
C ILE A 37 -18.86 6.49 14.51
N LYS A 38 -19.86 5.87 15.11
CA LYS A 38 -19.81 4.46 15.42
C LYS A 38 -19.75 3.73 14.09
N SER A 39 -18.70 2.96 13.84
CA SER A 39 -18.64 1.98 12.75
C SER A 39 -19.71 0.90 13.05
N GLU A 40 -20.90 1.10 12.55
CA GLU A 40 -21.91 0.04 12.46
C GLU A 40 -21.51 -0.81 11.24
N PHE A 41 -20.71 -1.85 11.47
CA PHE A 41 -20.57 -2.93 10.50
C PHE A 41 -21.95 -3.60 10.37
N SER A 42 -22.59 -3.43 9.21
CA SER A 42 -23.78 -4.20 8.91
C SER A 42 -23.41 -5.69 8.78
N GLN A 43 -24.25 -6.59 9.28
CA GLN A 43 -24.08 -8.05 9.13
C GLN A 43 -23.99 -8.53 7.67
N GLU A 44 -24.25 -7.64 6.69
CA GLU A 44 -24.24 -7.93 5.27
C GLU A 44 -22.82 -8.02 4.66
N ASP A 45 -21.77 -7.56 5.38
CA ASP A 45 -20.38 -7.51 4.86
C ASP A 45 -19.56 -8.78 5.14
N VAL A 46 -20.13 -9.77 5.83
CA VAL A 46 -19.45 -11.05 6.12
C VAL A 46 -19.97 -12.14 5.18
N ASN A 47 -19.16 -12.47 4.18
CA ASN A 47 -19.47 -13.59 3.28
C ASN A 47 -18.83 -14.89 3.78
N SER A 48 -19.63 -15.94 4.00
CA SER A 48 -19.13 -17.29 4.27
C SER A 48 -19.39 -18.20 3.09
N SER A 49 -18.35 -18.86 2.55
CA SER A 49 -18.50 -19.92 1.57
C SER A 49 -18.38 -21.29 2.25
N ASN A 50 -19.34 -22.20 1.98
CA ASN A 50 -19.40 -23.55 2.55
C ASN A 50 -18.34 -24.53 1.98
N ILE A 51 -17.17 -24.05 1.57
CA ILE A 51 -16.07 -24.90 1.16
C ILE A 51 -15.36 -25.37 2.43
N SER A 52 -15.74 -26.54 2.96
CA SER A 52 -15.04 -27.20 4.05
C SER A 52 -13.88 -28.05 3.51
N ASN A 53 -12.77 -28.01 4.19
CA ASN A 53 -11.64 -28.92 3.98
C ASN A 53 -11.65 -30.07 5.00
N GLU A 54 -10.64 -30.94 4.94
CA GLU A 54 -10.49 -32.07 5.87
C GLU A 54 -10.42 -31.66 7.34
N GLU A 55 -10.01 -30.39 7.63
CA GLU A 55 -9.95 -29.82 8.99
C GLU A 55 -11.27 -29.15 9.41
N GLY A 56 -12.30 -29.12 8.56
CA GLY A 56 -13.59 -28.47 8.86
C GLY A 56 -13.54 -26.96 8.88
N LEU A 57 -12.49 -26.33 8.32
CA LEU A 57 -12.36 -24.88 8.25
C LEU A 57 -13.29 -24.30 7.16
N LYS A 58 -13.88 -23.14 7.44
CA LYS A 58 -14.71 -22.37 6.50
C LYS A 58 -13.99 -21.07 6.15
N LYS A 59 -14.16 -20.62 4.92
CA LYS A 59 -13.68 -19.32 4.46
C LYS A 59 -14.64 -18.24 4.92
N TYR A 60 -14.08 -17.19 5.55
CA TYR A 60 -14.76 -15.94 5.90
C TYR A 60 -13.97 -14.77 5.32
N ASP A 61 -14.65 -13.72 4.89
CA ASP A 61 -14.03 -12.50 4.40
C ASP A 61 -14.81 -11.25 4.82
N VAL A 62 -14.08 -10.14 4.94
CA VAL A 62 -14.61 -8.81 5.24
C VAL A 62 -13.85 -7.76 4.43
N THR A 63 -14.55 -6.69 4.06
CA THR A 63 -13.96 -5.51 3.41
C THR A 63 -14.11 -4.31 4.34
N ILE A 64 -13.02 -3.54 4.51
CA ILE A 64 -12.92 -2.36 5.37
C ILE A 64 -12.49 -1.17 4.49
N TYR A 65 -13.17 -0.03 4.62
CA TYR A 65 -12.98 1.15 3.76
C TYR A 65 -12.37 2.36 4.49
N ASP A 66 -12.21 2.29 5.81
CA ASP A 66 -12.03 3.47 6.66
C ASP A 66 -10.58 3.90 6.88
N TYR A 67 -9.57 3.15 6.39
CA TYR A 67 -8.18 3.36 6.78
C TYR A 67 -7.22 3.48 5.60
N PHE A 68 -6.17 4.30 5.74
CA PHE A 68 -5.07 4.51 4.78
C PHE A 68 -5.52 4.95 3.38
N ASP A 69 -6.71 5.59 3.27
CA ASP A 69 -7.31 6.02 2.01
C ASP A 69 -7.34 4.90 0.95
N THR A 70 -7.63 3.68 1.41
CA THR A 70 -7.64 2.51 0.56
C THR A 70 -8.61 1.43 1.05
N ILE A 71 -8.84 0.44 0.19
CA ILE A 71 -9.67 -0.72 0.53
C ILE A 71 -8.79 -1.78 1.19
N THR A 72 -9.22 -2.27 2.35
CA THR A 72 -8.62 -3.42 3.02
C THR A 72 -9.55 -4.61 2.92
N THR A 73 -9.05 -5.76 2.50
CA THR A 73 -9.78 -7.02 2.59
C THR A 73 -9.05 -8.00 3.49
N PHE A 74 -9.81 -8.64 4.35
CA PHE A 74 -9.30 -9.70 5.21
C PHE A 74 -10.08 -10.98 4.97
N THR A 75 -9.38 -12.03 4.56
CA THR A 75 -9.90 -13.39 4.41
C THR A 75 -9.21 -14.30 5.42
N ALA A 76 -9.98 -15.11 6.13
CA ALA A 76 -9.42 -16.14 7.02
C ALA A 76 -10.20 -17.46 6.91
N TYR A 77 -9.50 -18.56 7.16
CA TYR A 77 -10.09 -19.89 7.25
C TYR A 77 -10.17 -20.28 8.72
N CYS A 78 -11.40 -20.33 9.25
CA CYS A 78 -11.71 -20.50 10.66
C CYS A 78 -12.71 -21.65 10.85
N LYS A 79 -12.77 -22.21 12.04
CA LYS A 79 -13.74 -23.27 12.40
C LYS A 79 -15.17 -22.74 12.42
N ASN A 80 -15.34 -21.50 12.83
CA ASN A 80 -16.65 -20.84 12.95
C ASN A 80 -16.49 -19.31 12.87
N GLU A 81 -17.62 -18.62 12.78
CA GLU A 81 -17.70 -17.16 12.69
C GLU A 81 -17.19 -16.45 13.97
N GLU A 82 -17.37 -17.05 15.14
CA GLU A 82 -16.85 -16.48 16.40
C GLU A 82 -15.32 -16.37 16.37
N GLU A 83 -14.64 -17.40 15.86
CA GLU A 83 -13.18 -17.39 15.68
C GLU A 83 -12.76 -16.34 14.66
N PHE A 84 -13.46 -16.25 13.52
CA PHE A 84 -13.22 -15.22 12.51
C PHE A 84 -13.37 -13.80 13.07
N ASN A 85 -14.46 -13.55 13.81
CA ASN A 85 -14.74 -12.23 14.38
C ASN A 85 -13.64 -11.76 15.34
N LYS A 86 -12.99 -12.64 16.10
CA LYS A 86 -11.82 -12.28 16.93
C LYS A 86 -10.65 -11.74 16.09
N TYR A 87 -10.37 -12.35 14.95
CA TYR A 87 -9.31 -11.88 14.05
C TYR A 87 -9.73 -10.62 13.30
N LYS A 88 -10.98 -10.53 12.83
CA LYS A 88 -11.54 -9.34 12.19
C LYS A 88 -11.45 -8.12 13.11
N ASP A 89 -11.87 -8.25 14.37
CA ASP A 89 -11.82 -7.16 15.35
C ASP A 89 -10.37 -6.73 15.65
N LEU A 90 -9.42 -7.68 15.62
CA LEU A 90 -8.01 -7.38 15.74
C LEU A 90 -7.52 -6.57 14.55
N VAL A 91 -7.83 -6.98 13.32
CA VAL A 91 -7.47 -6.26 12.09
C VAL A 91 -8.02 -4.84 12.13
N ASP A 92 -9.32 -4.68 12.36
CA ASP A 92 -9.98 -3.37 12.43
C ASP A 92 -9.33 -2.45 13.47
N LYS A 93 -9.16 -2.96 14.71
CA LYS A 93 -8.50 -2.21 15.77
C LYS A 93 -7.09 -1.74 15.40
N ARG A 94 -6.29 -2.60 14.78
CA ARG A 94 -4.91 -2.27 14.41
C ARG A 94 -4.83 -1.36 13.20
N MET A 95 -5.70 -1.54 12.23
CA MET A 95 -5.83 -0.62 11.11
C MET A 95 -6.18 0.80 11.60
N ALA A 96 -7.16 0.92 12.53
CA ALA A 96 -7.51 2.20 13.14
C ALA A 96 -6.35 2.84 13.92
N GLU A 97 -5.59 2.03 14.67
CA GLU A 97 -4.41 2.49 15.42
C GLU A 97 -3.31 3.00 14.48
N TYR A 98 -2.93 2.19 13.49
CA TYR A 98 -1.81 2.52 12.59
C TYR A 98 -2.17 3.62 11.60
N HIS A 99 -3.43 3.71 11.16
CA HIS A 99 -3.91 4.85 10.38
C HIS A 99 -3.66 6.20 11.08
N LYS A 100 -3.88 6.26 12.39
CA LYS A 100 -3.62 7.47 13.19
C LYS A 100 -2.13 7.71 13.43
N LEU A 101 -1.38 6.67 13.79
CA LEU A 101 0.05 6.77 14.12
C LEU A 101 0.89 7.08 12.89
N PHE A 102 0.59 6.47 11.75
CA PHE A 102 1.38 6.56 10.52
C PHE A 102 0.82 7.57 9.52
N ASN A 103 0.06 8.55 10.00
CA ASN A 103 -0.50 9.63 9.16
C ASN A 103 0.48 10.81 9.06
N ASN A 104 0.73 11.28 7.82
CA ASN A 104 1.58 12.43 7.53
C ASN A 104 0.77 13.73 7.33
N TYR A 105 -0.55 13.68 7.29
CA TYR A 105 -1.41 14.76 6.79
C TYR A 105 -2.38 15.27 7.84
N ASP A 106 -3.01 14.36 8.60
CA ASP A 106 -4.04 14.68 9.58
C ASP A 106 -3.54 14.57 11.01
N LYS A 107 -4.13 15.39 11.89
CA LYS A 107 -3.97 15.28 13.33
C LYS A 107 -5.11 14.50 13.93
N PHE A 108 -4.80 13.73 14.95
CA PHE A 108 -5.78 13.02 15.77
C PHE A 108 -5.64 13.44 17.22
N GLU A 109 -6.78 13.59 17.89
CA GLU A 109 -6.80 13.95 19.30
C GLU A 109 -6.00 12.95 20.15
N ASN A 110 -5.10 13.46 20.99
CA ASN A 110 -4.23 12.67 21.88
C ASN A 110 -3.25 11.71 21.16
N VAL A 111 -2.98 11.91 19.86
CA VAL A 111 -2.03 11.11 19.09
C VAL A 111 -0.95 12.01 18.49
N ASN A 112 0.29 11.82 18.91
CA ASN A 112 1.44 12.39 18.25
C ASN A 112 1.88 11.46 17.12
N ASN A 113 1.71 11.90 15.88
CA ASN A 113 2.01 11.16 14.65
C ASN A 113 3.03 11.91 13.77
N PHE A 114 3.24 11.50 12.53
CA PHE A 114 4.18 12.16 11.63
C PHE A 114 3.79 13.61 11.30
N THR A 115 2.50 13.93 11.24
CA THR A 115 2.03 15.32 11.10
C THR A 115 2.51 16.17 12.28
N THR A 116 2.39 15.65 13.51
CA THR A 116 2.86 16.33 14.72
C THR A 116 4.38 16.54 14.70
N ILE A 117 5.15 15.53 14.26
CA ILE A 117 6.60 15.63 14.14
C ILE A 117 6.98 16.71 13.11
N ASN A 118 6.35 16.70 11.93
CA ASN A 118 6.59 17.66 10.86
C ASN A 118 6.30 19.12 11.29
N GLU A 119 5.21 19.36 12.02
CA GLU A 119 4.86 20.69 12.50
C GLU A 119 5.81 21.22 13.57
N ASN A 120 6.52 20.33 14.26
CA ASN A 120 7.52 20.68 15.27
C ASN A 120 8.96 20.65 14.74
N ALA A 121 9.14 20.52 13.43
CA ALA A 121 10.44 20.58 12.79
C ALA A 121 11.17 21.91 13.11
N GLY A 122 12.42 21.83 13.57
CA GLY A 122 13.23 22.97 14.00
C GLY A 122 12.77 23.65 15.29
N LYS A 123 11.78 23.09 16.01
CA LYS A 123 11.21 23.70 17.22
C LYS A 123 11.49 22.87 18.47
N GLU A 124 10.92 21.68 18.57
CA GLU A 124 11.03 20.84 19.76
C GLU A 124 10.95 19.33 19.46
N LYS A 125 11.43 18.53 20.41
CA LYS A 125 11.31 17.07 20.36
C LYS A 125 9.88 16.65 20.67
N VAL A 126 9.33 15.78 19.83
CA VAL A 126 7.98 15.23 19.98
C VAL A 126 8.06 13.85 20.63
N LYS A 127 7.33 13.65 21.74
CA LYS A 127 7.17 12.32 22.33
C LYS A 127 6.20 11.50 21.51
N VAL A 128 6.60 10.29 21.12
CA VAL A 128 5.84 9.44 20.17
C VAL A 128 5.70 7.99 20.66
N ASP A 129 4.81 7.24 20.05
CA ASP A 129 4.69 5.78 20.26
C ASP A 129 5.96 5.06 19.78
N GLN A 130 6.28 3.91 20.41
CA GLN A 130 7.42 3.09 20.02
C GLN A 130 7.35 2.66 18.54
N LYS A 131 6.16 2.40 18.00
CA LYS A 131 5.96 2.02 16.61
C LYS A 131 6.39 3.11 15.61
N ILE A 132 6.26 4.39 15.98
CA ILE A 132 6.79 5.51 15.18
C ILE A 132 8.31 5.52 15.21
N ILE A 133 8.93 5.28 16.38
CA ILE A 133 10.39 5.16 16.50
C ILE A 133 10.89 4.01 15.60
N ASP A 134 10.24 2.85 15.65
CA ASP A 134 10.61 1.68 14.88
C ASP A 134 10.46 1.93 13.37
N LEU A 135 9.36 2.57 12.94
CA LEU A 135 9.16 2.91 11.53
C LEU A 135 10.16 3.97 11.03
N LEU A 136 10.52 4.96 11.84
CA LEU A 136 11.57 5.91 11.49
C LEU A 136 12.94 5.22 11.29
N LYS A 137 13.25 4.24 12.13
CA LYS A 137 14.48 3.43 11.99
C LYS A 137 14.45 2.59 10.72
N GLU A 138 13.31 1.97 10.41
CA GLU A 138 13.13 1.26 9.14
C GLU A 138 13.28 2.20 7.94
N GLY A 139 12.70 3.41 7.99
CA GLY A 139 12.90 4.41 6.93
C GLY A 139 14.36 4.77 6.70
N LYS A 140 15.15 4.99 7.78
CA LYS A 140 16.61 5.22 7.67
C LYS A 140 17.34 4.02 7.05
N LYS A 141 16.99 2.79 7.44
CA LYS A 141 17.57 1.58 6.84
C LYS A 141 17.23 1.45 5.34
N TRP A 142 16.00 1.78 4.94
CA TRP A 142 15.61 1.77 3.54
C TRP A 142 16.34 2.82 2.72
N TYR A 143 16.56 4.02 3.28
CA TYR A 143 17.42 5.02 2.67
C TYR A 143 18.81 4.46 2.34
N GLU A 144 19.47 3.82 3.33
CA GLU A 144 20.80 3.21 3.15
C GLU A 144 20.80 2.03 2.15
N LYS A 145 19.77 1.16 2.23
CA LYS A 145 19.68 -0.04 1.39
C LYS A 145 19.41 0.25 -0.09
N THR A 146 18.83 1.42 -0.38
CA THR A 146 18.40 1.84 -1.73
C THR A 146 19.20 3.00 -2.30
N ASP A 147 20.28 3.42 -1.61
CA ASP A 147 21.11 4.56 -1.99
C ASP A 147 20.30 5.86 -2.12
N GLY A 148 19.27 6.03 -1.27
CA GLY A 148 18.43 7.22 -1.20
C GLY A 148 17.18 7.21 -2.09
N ASP A 149 16.88 6.15 -2.84
CA ASP A 149 15.64 6.09 -3.63
C ASP A 149 14.40 6.02 -2.73
N ILE A 150 14.50 5.33 -1.59
CA ILE A 150 13.49 5.40 -0.53
C ILE A 150 14.02 6.35 0.53
N ASP A 151 13.50 7.57 0.55
CA ASP A 151 13.92 8.62 1.47
C ASP A 151 12.71 9.22 2.22
N ILE A 152 12.59 8.89 3.50
CA ILE A 152 11.51 9.44 4.35
C ILE A 152 11.68 10.93 4.64
N ALA A 153 12.84 11.55 4.36
CA ALA A 153 13.05 12.99 4.48
C ALA A 153 12.68 13.78 3.20
N TYR A 154 12.11 13.10 2.19
CA TYR A 154 11.76 13.67 0.90
C TYR A 154 10.37 14.32 0.85
N GLY A 155 9.70 14.44 1.99
CA GLY A 155 8.29 14.85 2.11
C GLY A 155 7.95 16.20 1.47
N ARG A 156 8.87 17.16 1.38
CA ARG A 156 8.60 18.46 0.73
C ARG A 156 8.29 18.33 -0.76
N VAL A 157 9.04 17.51 -1.47
CA VAL A 157 8.80 17.30 -2.90
C VAL A 157 7.54 16.47 -3.09
N LEU A 158 7.37 15.41 -2.29
CA LEU A 158 6.16 14.57 -2.33
C LEU A 158 4.90 15.38 -2.06
N LYS A 159 4.94 16.32 -1.12
CA LYS A 159 3.82 17.22 -0.81
C LYS A 159 3.43 18.11 -1.99
N ILE A 160 4.37 18.64 -2.77
CA ILE A 160 4.07 19.44 -3.97
C ILE A 160 3.20 18.62 -4.94
N TRP A 161 3.59 17.37 -5.19
CA TRP A 161 2.84 16.47 -6.10
C TRP A 161 1.50 16.04 -5.53
N LEU A 162 1.42 15.82 -4.20
CA LEU A 162 0.16 15.52 -3.52
C LEU A 162 -0.81 16.69 -3.62
N ASP A 163 -0.36 17.90 -3.22
CA ASP A 163 -1.19 19.11 -3.25
C ASP A 163 -1.70 19.40 -4.68
N LEU A 164 -0.86 19.13 -5.69
CA LEU A 164 -1.25 19.29 -7.09
C LEU A 164 -2.30 18.27 -7.51
N ARG A 165 -2.21 17.01 -7.09
CA ARG A 165 -3.22 16.00 -7.36
C ARG A 165 -4.56 16.36 -6.71
N GLU A 166 -4.55 16.78 -5.44
CA GLU A 166 -5.76 17.22 -4.75
C GLU A 166 -6.38 18.47 -5.38
N ALA A 167 -5.55 19.39 -5.86
CA ALA A 167 -6.03 20.56 -6.60
C ALA A 167 -6.66 20.17 -7.94
N TYR A 168 -6.07 19.19 -8.65
CA TYR A 168 -6.61 18.65 -9.89
C TYR A 168 -7.99 18.00 -9.70
N GLU A 169 -8.19 17.28 -8.60
CA GLU A 169 -9.49 16.69 -8.27
C GLU A 169 -10.58 17.74 -8.01
N LYS A 170 -10.17 18.92 -7.49
CA LYS A 170 -11.08 20.04 -7.22
C LYS A 170 -11.40 20.88 -8.47
N ASP A 171 -10.40 21.18 -9.30
CA ASP A 171 -10.54 22.04 -10.49
C ASP A 171 -9.42 21.76 -11.51
N LYS A 172 -9.71 20.92 -12.51
CA LYS A 172 -8.76 20.49 -13.54
C LYS A 172 -8.23 21.64 -14.39
N ASP A 173 -9.01 22.71 -14.59
CA ASP A 173 -8.67 23.79 -15.50
C ASP A 173 -7.69 24.80 -14.91
N LYS A 174 -7.47 24.77 -13.60
CA LYS A 174 -6.56 25.70 -12.87
C LYS A 174 -5.21 25.10 -12.53
N ILE A 175 -4.93 23.89 -12.97
CA ILE A 175 -3.69 23.20 -12.62
C ILE A 175 -2.52 23.74 -13.40
N LYS A 176 -1.45 24.07 -12.66
CA LYS A 176 -0.15 24.42 -13.21
C LYS A 176 0.90 23.49 -12.60
N LEU A 177 1.67 22.84 -13.46
CA LEU A 177 2.79 22.02 -13.01
C LEU A 177 3.82 22.85 -12.25
N PRO A 178 4.48 22.28 -11.23
CA PRO A 178 5.58 22.94 -10.56
C PRO A 178 6.71 23.20 -11.56
N SER A 179 7.44 24.30 -11.39
CA SER A 179 8.65 24.57 -12.14
C SER A 179 9.81 23.73 -11.61
N ASP A 180 10.82 23.46 -12.48
CA ASP A 180 12.05 22.78 -12.06
C ASP A 180 12.68 23.46 -10.85
N LYS A 181 12.70 24.82 -10.85
CA LYS A 181 13.25 25.60 -9.74
C LYS A 181 12.50 25.36 -8.41
N GLU A 182 11.18 25.23 -8.43
CA GLU A 182 10.38 24.93 -7.20
C GLU A 182 10.70 23.53 -6.69
N LEU A 183 10.81 22.55 -7.59
CA LEU A 183 11.16 21.17 -7.22
C LEU A 183 12.59 21.06 -6.71
N GLU A 184 13.56 21.70 -7.40
CA GLU A 184 14.95 21.76 -6.96
C GLU A 184 15.12 22.43 -5.59
N GLU A 185 14.38 23.52 -5.35
CA GLU A 185 14.42 24.19 -4.05
C GLU A 185 13.86 23.30 -2.93
N ALA A 186 12.72 22.63 -3.17
CA ALA A 186 12.17 21.67 -2.23
C ALA A 186 13.12 20.49 -1.97
N ALA A 187 13.79 20.00 -3.01
CA ALA A 187 14.71 18.87 -2.93
C ALA A 187 16.02 19.17 -2.17
N LYS A 188 16.40 20.45 -1.98
CA LYS A 188 17.56 20.82 -1.13
C LYS A 188 17.37 20.42 0.34
N HIS A 189 16.12 20.25 0.76
CA HIS A 189 15.75 19.93 2.12
C HIS A 189 15.51 18.44 2.37
N LYS A 190 16.01 17.56 1.52
CA LYS A 190 16.04 16.10 1.73
C LYS A 190 17.28 15.71 2.56
N ASN A 191 17.17 15.78 3.84
CA ASN A 191 18.28 15.42 4.74
C ASN A 191 17.81 14.39 5.77
N ILE A 192 18.12 13.12 5.54
CA ILE A 192 17.77 12.01 6.42
C ILE A 192 18.42 12.13 7.81
N ASP A 193 19.60 12.77 7.91
CA ASP A 193 20.32 12.96 9.16
C ASP A 193 19.69 14.05 10.03
N ALA A 194 18.84 14.92 9.45
CA ALA A 194 18.05 15.86 10.23
C ALA A 194 17.00 15.20 11.13
N ILE A 195 16.66 13.94 10.86
CA ILE A 195 15.70 13.16 11.66
C ILE A 195 16.45 12.49 12.83
N GLU A 196 16.32 13.06 14.01
CA GLU A 196 16.90 12.55 15.25
C GLU A 196 15.90 11.65 15.99
N ILE A 197 16.38 10.50 16.48
CA ILE A 197 15.58 9.50 17.21
C ILE A 197 16.22 9.27 18.57
N ASP A 198 15.44 9.44 19.64
CA ASP A 198 15.83 9.07 21.00
C ASP A 198 14.94 7.91 21.47
N GLU A 199 15.43 6.69 21.31
CA GLU A 199 14.71 5.46 21.67
C GLU A 199 14.42 5.38 23.16
N LYS A 200 15.36 5.83 24.01
CA LYS A 200 15.21 5.76 25.47
C LYS A 200 14.08 6.64 25.98
N ASN A 201 13.97 7.84 25.44
CA ASN A 201 12.95 8.81 25.82
C ASN A 201 11.71 8.73 24.91
N LYS A 202 11.74 7.90 23.86
CA LYS A 202 10.70 7.79 22.82
C LYS A 202 10.35 9.14 22.23
N THR A 203 11.35 9.87 21.75
CA THR A 203 11.16 11.15 21.08
C THR A 203 11.73 11.14 19.68
N ALA A 204 11.05 11.82 18.77
CA ALA A 204 11.53 12.14 17.43
C ALA A 204 11.68 13.67 17.28
N TYR A 205 12.67 14.10 16.54
CA TYR A 205 12.92 15.50 16.26
C TYR A 205 13.48 15.67 14.86
N ILE A 206 13.03 16.69 14.17
CA ILE A 206 13.61 17.13 12.90
C ILE A 206 14.40 18.42 13.22
N ASN A 207 15.73 18.40 13.15
CA ASN A 207 16.57 19.53 13.54
C ASN A 207 16.66 20.63 12.46
N ASP A 208 16.13 20.37 11.26
CA ASP A 208 15.97 21.36 10.19
C ASP A 208 14.46 21.63 9.95
N LYS A 209 14.04 22.89 10.16
CA LYS A 209 12.63 23.30 9.99
C LYS A 209 12.07 23.11 8.58
N GLU A 210 12.94 22.95 7.59
CA GLU A 210 12.56 22.79 6.19
C GLU A 210 12.45 21.32 5.77
N VAL A 211 12.99 20.38 6.55
CA VAL A 211 12.81 18.94 6.29
C VAL A 211 11.40 18.49 6.67
N GLN A 212 10.80 17.68 5.84
CA GLN A 212 9.49 17.08 6.08
C GLN A 212 9.56 15.56 5.90
N ILE A 213 9.08 14.83 6.89
CA ILE A 213 8.96 13.38 6.82
C ILE A 213 7.73 12.99 6.00
N ASP A 214 7.90 12.03 5.10
CA ASP A 214 6.85 11.28 4.45
C ASP A 214 7.19 9.79 4.48
N ILE A 215 6.26 8.98 4.96
CA ILE A 215 6.43 7.52 5.08
C ILE A 215 5.57 6.75 4.07
N GLY A 216 5.00 7.43 3.10
CA GLY A 216 4.03 6.83 2.15
C GLY A 216 4.56 5.62 1.38
N GLY A 217 5.88 5.56 1.11
CA GLY A 217 6.52 4.45 0.43
C GLY A 217 6.84 3.22 1.28
N ILE A 218 6.61 3.28 2.61
CA ILE A 218 6.94 2.17 3.53
C ILE A 218 5.85 1.91 4.58
N GLY A 219 5.01 2.90 4.86
CA GLY A 219 4.13 2.88 6.04
C GLY A 219 3.01 1.85 5.95
N LYS A 220 2.49 1.63 4.76
CA LYS A 220 1.37 0.72 4.51
C LYS A 220 1.80 -0.75 4.66
N GLY A 221 2.90 -1.13 4.01
CA GLY A 221 3.48 -2.47 4.15
C GLY A 221 3.93 -2.75 5.58
N TYR A 222 4.54 -1.76 6.25
CA TYR A 222 4.94 -1.89 7.65
C TYR A 222 3.76 -2.14 8.59
N ALA A 223 2.66 -1.38 8.45
CA ALA A 223 1.43 -1.60 9.21
C ALA A 223 0.85 -2.99 8.97
N THR A 224 0.82 -3.42 7.70
CA THR A 224 0.30 -4.73 7.30
C THR A 224 1.13 -5.87 7.88
N GLU A 225 2.46 -5.75 7.91
CA GLU A 225 3.35 -6.76 8.50
C GLU A 225 3.17 -6.88 10.02
N LEU A 226 3.00 -5.76 10.72
CA LEU A 226 2.69 -5.79 12.16
C LEU A 226 1.39 -6.52 12.44
N ILE A 227 0.34 -6.27 11.65
CA ILE A 227 -0.95 -6.95 11.79
C ILE A 227 -0.82 -8.44 11.46
N LYS A 228 -0.16 -8.80 10.36
CA LYS A 228 0.10 -10.19 9.97
C LYS A 228 0.80 -10.97 11.08
N LYS A 229 1.87 -10.41 11.66
CA LYS A 229 2.60 -11.02 12.78
C LYS A 229 1.70 -11.25 13.99
N GLU A 230 0.93 -10.23 14.38
CA GLU A 230 0.02 -10.35 15.52
C GLU A 230 -1.11 -11.39 15.27
N LEU A 231 -1.67 -11.45 14.07
CA LEU A 231 -2.65 -12.48 13.68
C LEU A 231 -2.07 -13.89 13.83
N MET A 232 -0.84 -14.09 13.36
CA MET A 232 -0.14 -15.38 13.50
C MET A 232 0.16 -15.73 14.96
N GLU A 233 0.58 -14.78 15.78
CA GLU A 233 0.80 -14.93 17.23
C GLU A 233 -0.51 -15.26 17.96
N LYS A 234 -1.65 -14.73 17.53
CA LYS A 234 -2.98 -15.05 18.06
C LYS A 234 -3.55 -16.37 17.53
N GLY A 235 -2.81 -17.07 16.68
CA GLY A 235 -3.12 -18.43 16.25
C GLY A 235 -3.74 -18.57 14.87
N LEU A 236 -3.90 -17.49 14.11
CA LEU A 236 -4.35 -17.60 12.73
C LEU A 236 -3.34 -18.43 11.91
N LYS A 237 -3.81 -19.51 11.30
CA LYS A 237 -2.99 -20.43 10.51
C LYS A 237 -3.06 -20.16 9.02
N THR A 238 -4.21 -19.67 8.55
CA THR A 238 -4.46 -19.50 7.11
C THR A 238 -5.33 -18.30 6.86
N GLY A 239 -4.85 -17.38 6.02
CA GLY A 239 -5.59 -16.18 5.65
C GLY A 239 -4.86 -15.29 4.65
N ILE A 240 -5.55 -14.26 4.21
CA ILE A 240 -5.02 -13.19 3.34
C ILE A 240 -5.43 -11.85 3.94
N LEU A 241 -4.47 -10.97 4.13
CA LEU A 241 -4.70 -9.57 4.43
C LEU A 241 -4.21 -8.73 3.24
N SER A 242 -5.13 -8.04 2.57
CA SER A 242 -4.81 -7.15 1.46
C SER A 242 -5.14 -5.72 1.81
N VAL A 243 -4.17 -4.82 1.72
CA VAL A 243 -4.30 -3.39 2.04
C VAL A 243 -3.91 -2.57 0.81
N GLY A 244 -4.91 -2.02 0.10
CA GLY A 244 -4.68 -1.25 -1.11
C GLY A 244 -3.99 -2.02 -2.24
N GLY A 245 -4.24 -3.34 -2.32
CA GLY A 245 -3.62 -4.20 -3.33
C GLY A 245 -2.32 -4.88 -2.89
N ASP A 246 -1.72 -4.48 -1.77
CA ASP A 246 -0.61 -5.22 -1.17
C ASP A 246 -1.15 -6.43 -0.43
N VAL A 247 -0.68 -7.61 -0.77
CA VAL A 247 -1.25 -8.89 -0.33
C VAL A 247 -0.29 -9.63 0.58
N ALA A 248 -0.64 -9.76 1.86
CA ALA A 248 0.04 -10.62 2.82
C ALA A 248 -0.70 -11.96 2.91
N ILE A 249 0.01 -13.06 2.70
CA ILE A 249 -0.53 -14.42 2.71
C ILE A 249 0.00 -15.16 3.94
N ILE A 250 -0.89 -15.65 4.76
CA ILE A 250 -0.61 -16.44 5.96
C ILE A 250 -0.89 -17.91 5.66
N GLY A 251 0.10 -18.76 5.84
CA GLY A 251 -0.03 -20.20 5.71
C GLY A 251 -0.34 -20.70 4.30
N GLU A 252 -1.08 -21.81 4.23
CA GLU A 252 -1.42 -22.56 3.02
C GLU A 252 -2.91 -22.48 2.73
N ASN A 253 -3.30 -22.59 1.44
CA ASN A 253 -4.71 -22.63 1.06
C ASN A 253 -5.31 -24.02 1.39
N PRO A 254 -6.21 -24.13 2.37
CA PRO A 254 -6.70 -25.43 2.83
C PRO A 254 -7.75 -26.04 1.89
N THR A 255 -8.21 -25.30 0.88
CA THR A 255 -9.25 -25.76 -0.06
C THR A 255 -8.69 -26.25 -1.40
N ARG A 256 -7.37 -26.21 -1.58
CA ARG A 256 -6.69 -26.61 -2.81
C ARG A 256 -5.68 -27.73 -2.54
N LYS A 257 -5.63 -28.72 -3.42
CA LYS A 257 -4.62 -29.80 -3.34
C LYS A 257 -3.19 -29.29 -3.45
N SER A 258 -2.96 -28.18 -4.18
CA SER A 258 -1.65 -27.53 -4.30
C SER A 258 -1.25 -26.78 -3.03
N ALA A 259 -2.17 -26.57 -2.10
CA ALA A 259 -1.98 -25.75 -0.91
C ALA A 259 -1.60 -24.27 -1.20
N LEU A 260 -1.74 -23.81 -2.47
CA LEU A 260 -1.31 -22.49 -2.92
C LEU A 260 -2.52 -21.55 -3.14
N PHE A 261 -2.31 -20.27 -2.85
CA PHE A 261 -3.22 -19.20 -3.22
C PHE A 261 -2.86 -18.67 -4.61
N LYS A 262 -3.85 -18.35 -5.42
CA LYS A 262 -3.67 -17.67 -6.70
C LYS A 262 -3.89 -16.18 -6.51
N ILE A 263 -2.87 -15.39 -6.83
CA ILE A 263 -2.89 -13.93 -6.77
C ILE A 263 -2.74 -13.39 -8.20
N ALA A 264 -3.73 -12.62 -8.64
CA ALA A 264 -3.71 -11.98 -9.94
C ALA A 264 -2.97 -10.63 -9.85
N ILE A 265 -2.03 -10.40 -10.76
CA ILE A 265 -1.34 -9.14 -10.95
C ILE A 265 -2.07 -8.38 -12.04
N LYS A 266 -2.58 -7.19 -11.68
CA LYS A 266 -3.37 -6.36 -12.57
C LYS A 266 -2.56 -5.88 -13.77
N ASP A 267 -3.17 -5.88 -14.96
CA ASP A 267 -2.58 -5.28 -16.14
C ASP A 267 -2.69 -3.73 -16.05
N PRO A 268 -1.57 -2.98 -16.16
CA PRO A 268 -1.58 -1.52 -16.11
C PRO A 268 -2.29 -0.85 -17.30
N SER A 269 -2.59 -1.58 -18.38
CA SER A 269 -3.40 -1.08 -19.49
C SER A 269 -4.87 -0.91 -19.11
N LEU A 270 -5.31 -1.52 -18.01
CA LEU A 270 -6.69 -1.53 -17.52
C LEU A 270 -7.71 -2.07 -18.55
N SER A 271 -7.26 -2.98 -19.43
CA SER A 271 -8.11 -3.64 -20.42
C SER A 271 -9.12 -4.57 -19.74
N GLU A 272 -10.37 -4.48 -20.14
CA GLU A 272 -11.42 -5.42 -19.66
C GLU A 272 -11.24 -6.83 -20.25
N ASP A 273 -10.68 -6.94 -21.44
CA ASP A 273 -10.47 -8.22 -22.13
C ASP A 273 -9.28 -9.00 -21.53
N HIS A 274 -8.26 -8.26 -21.03
CA HIS A 274 -7.06 -8.81 -20.39
C HIS A 274 -6.79 -8.09 -19.07
N PRO A 275 -7.53 -8.38 -17.99
CA PRO A 275 -7.45 -7.63 -16.74
C PRO A 275 -6.17 -7.94 -15.94
N TYR A 276 -5.46 -9.01 -16.28
CA TYR A 276 -4.29 -9.47 -15.54
C TYR A 276 -3.08 -9.61 -16.45
N ALA A 277 -1.95 -9.10 -15.98
CA ALA A 277 -0.66 -9.24 -16.64
C ALA A 277 0.04 -10.57 -16.28
N SER A 278 -0.26 -11.12 -15.10
CA SER A 278 0.29 -12.38 -14.62
C SER A 278 -0.59 -12.93 -13.49
N ILE A 279 -0.59 -14.24 -13.29
CA ILE A 279 -1.17 -14.88 -12.11
C ILE A 279 -0.07 -15.70 -11.43
N VAL A 280 0.12 -15.46 -10.13
CA VAL A 280 1.10 -16.19 -9.33
C VAL A 280 0.43 -17.11 -8.32
N SER A 281 1.06 -18.25 -8.08
CA SER A 281 0.57 -19.29 -7.17
C SER A 281 1.56 -19.40 -6.00
N VAL A 282 1.12 -19.00 -4.81
CA VAL A 282 2.00 -18.73 -3.66
C VAL A 282 1.40 -19.17 -2.33
N LYS A 283 2.23 -19.30 -1.28
CA LYS A 283 1.82 -19.55 0.11
C LYS A 283 2.79 -18.89 1.07
N ASN A 284 2.29 -18.50 2.22
CA ASN A 284 3.07 -17.95 3.34
C ASN A 284 4.15 -16.94 2.89
N THR A 285 3.74 -15.98 2.06
CA THR A 285 4.59 -14.94 1.46
C THR A 285 3.77 -13.68 1.23
N SER A 286 4.34 -12.69 0.57
CA SER A 286 3.64 -11.45 0.22
C SER A 286 3.79 -11.14 -1.26
N VAL A 287 2.77 -10.51 -1.85
CA VAL A 287 2.78 -10.02 -3.22
C VAL A 287 2.35 -8.56 -3.21
N VAL A 288 3.23 -7.66 -3.63
CA VAL A 288 2.99 -6.22 -3.63
C VAL A 288 3.26 -5.65 -5.02
N THR A 289 2.41 -4.74 -5.46
CA THR A 289 2.55 -4.09 -6.76
C THR A 289 2.53 -2.58 -6.63
N SER A 290 3.59 -1.92 -7.09
CA SER A 290 3.63 -0.48 -7.34
C SER A 290 3.26 -0.20 -8.78
N GLY A 291 2.34 0.76 -9.01
CA GLY A 291 1.84 1.07 -10.35
C GLY A 291 1.57 2.56 -10.58
N ASP A 292 1.72 3.01 -11.84
CA ASP A 292 1.46 4.38 -12.26
C ASP A 292 -0.03 4.71 -12.40
N TYR A 293 -0.90 3.69 -12.28
CA TYR A 293 -2.34 3.74 -12.50
C TYR A 293 -3.18 3.82 -11.21
N GLU A 294 -2.54 3.87 -10.03
CA GLU A 294 -3.24 3.88 -8.74
C GLU A 294 -3.63 5.29 -8.29
N ARG A 295 -2.65 6.17 -8.10
CA ARG A 295 -2.83 7.53 -7.59
C ARG A 295 -2.18 8.52 -8.55
N TYR A 296 -2.92 8.99 -9.56
CA TYR A 296 -2.41 9.87 -10.62
C TYR A 296 -3.43 10.92 -11.05
N PHE A 297 -2.96 11.88 -11.79
CA PHE A 297 -3.78 12.77 -12.62
C PHE A 297 -3.19 12.85 -14.03
N GLU A 298 -4.01 13.27 -15.00
CA GLU A 298 -3.58 13.44 -16.39
C GLU A 298 -3.69 14.88 -16.83
N LEU A 299 -2.59 15.44 -17.32
CA LEU A 299 -2.54 16.80 -17.86
C LEU A 299 -1.82 16.79 -19.20
N ASN A 300 -2.47 17.35 -20.23
CA ASN A 300 -1.95 17.42 -21.60
C ASN A 300 -1.54 16.05 -22.16
N GLY A 301 -2.28 14.99 -21.86
CA GLY A 301 -2.01 13.64 -22.31
C GLY A 301 -0.83 12.94 -21.62
N LYS A 302 -0.29 13.54 -20.57
CA LYS A 302 0.75 12.94 -19.74
C LYS A 302 0.21 12.61 -18.35
N ARG A 303 0.52 11.39 -17.86
CA ARG A 303 0.18 10.92 -16.53
C ARG A 303 1.24 11.37 -15.52
N TYR A 304 0.77 11.84 -14.37
CA TYR A 304 1.57 12.24 -13.21
C TYR A 304 1.09 11.47 -11.99
N HIS A 305 1.82 10.42 -11.64
CA HIS A 305 1.49 9.53 -10.51
C HIS A 305 2.33 9.86 -9.28
N HIS A 306 2.05 9.18 -8.17
CA HIS A 306 2.60 9.47 -6.85
C HIS A 306 4.01 8.93 -6.59
N ILE A 307 4.58 8.08 -7.45
CA ILE A 307 5.93 7.51 -7.27
C ILE A 307 6.94 8.45 -7.90
N ILE A 308 7.58 9.27 -7.07
CA ILE A 308 8.49 10.33 -7.51
C ILE A 308 9.93 9.80 -7.49
N ASP A 309 10.64 10.00 -8.59
CA ASP A 309 12.07 9.68 -8.72
C ASP A 309 12.90 10.80 -8.05
N PRO A 310 13.66 10.52 -6.97
CA PRO A 310 14.46 11.53 -6.27
C PRO A 310 15.61 12.11 -7.10
N ALA A 311 15.99 11.47 -8.21
CA ALA A 311 17.01 11.97 -9.13
C ALA A 311 16.47 13.09 -10.03
N THR A 312 15.17 13.05 -10.35
CA THR A 312 14.54 14.02 -11.27
C THR A 312 13.56 14.95 -10.58
N ASN A 313 13.08 14.60 -9.37
CA ASN A 313 11.98 15.22 -8.63
C ASN A 313 10.60 15.15 -9.35
N TYR A 314 10.49 14.32 -10.37
CA TYR A 314 9.26 14.07 -11.15
C TYR A 314 8.77 12.63 -10.96
N PRO A 315 7.50 12.36 -11.29
CA PRO A 315 7.01 10.98 -11.38
C PRO A 315 7.92 10.13 -12.28
N SER A 316 8.33 8.95 -11.81
CA SER A 316 9.16 8.02 -12.59
C SER A 316 8.45 7.62 -13.88
N THR A 317 9.20 7.49 -14.98
CA THR A 317 8.64 7.14 -16.28
C THR A 317 9.20 5.83 -16.84
N LYS A 318 9.90 5.05 -15.99
CA LYS A 318 10.59 3.82 -16.42
C LYS A 318 9.63 2.66 -16.61
N PHE A 319 8.71 2.49 -15.64
CA PHE A 319 7.78 1.37 -15.59
C PHE A 319 6.33 1.85 -15.40
N LYS A 320 5.39 1.03 -15.84
CA LYS A 320 3.96 1.16 -15.52
C LYS A 320 3.58 0.38 -14.27
N SER A 321 4.26 -0.76 -14.05
CA SER A 321 3.98 -1.65 -12.95
C SER A 321 5.22 -2.43 -12.54
N VAL A 322 5.40 -2.62 -11.23
CA VAL A 322 6.43 -3.50 -10.66
C VAL A 322 5.81 -4.30 -9.54
N SER A 323 5.80 -5.62 -9.69
CA SER A 323 5.31 -6.55 -8.67
C SER A 323 6.45 -7.28 -8.00
N VAL A 324 6.36 -7.47 -6.70
CA VAL A 324 7.39 -8.11 -5.86
C VAL A 324 6.79 -9.23 -5.04
N ILE A 325 7.50 -10.37 -4.99
CA ILE A 325 7.21 -11.50 -4.11
C ILE A 325 8.35 -11.62 -3.12
N THR A 326 8.05 -11.52 -1.83
CA THR A 326 8.98 -11.79 -0.71
C THR A 326 8.20 -12.07 0.58
N ASP A 327 8.83 -12.67 1.59
CA ASP A 327 8.13 -13.15 2.79
C ASP A 327 7.59 -12.05 3.68
N ASP A 328 8.29 -10.92 3.79
CA ASP A 328 7.91 -9.77 4.60
C ASP A 328 7.23 -8.71 3.73
N ILE A 329 5.96 -8.36 4.05
CA ILE A 329 5.22 -7.40 3.23
C ILE A 329 5.72 -5.96 3.40
N ALA A 330 6.38 -5.62 4.50
CA ALA A 330 7.01 -4.33 4.66
C ALA A 330 8.21 -4.18 3.71
N ASP A 331 9.01 -5.25 3.59
CA ASP A 331 10.08 -5.30 2.60
C ASP A 331 9.53 -5.28 1.17
N ALA A 332 8.43 -6.01 0.89
CA ALA A 332 7.81 -6.02 -0.43
C ALA A 332 7.30 -4.64 -0.87
N ASP A 333 6.64 -3.87 0.02
CA ASP A 333 6.10 -2.53 -0.24
C ASP A 333 7.23 -1.54 -0.57
N ALA A 334 8.24 -1.45 0.30
CA ALA A 334 9.40 -0.59 0.08
C ALA A 334 10.19 -0.99 -1.17
N LEU A 335 10.38 -2.30 -1.37
CA LEU A 335 11.14 -2.81 -2.52
C LEU A 335 10.41 -2.55 -3.84
N SER A 336 9.08 -2.75 -3.91
CA SER A 336 8.31 -2.49 -5.14
C SER A 336 8.45 -1.02 -5.58
N THR A 337 8.46 -0.09 -4.64
CA THR A 337 8.69 1.35 -4.89
C THR A 337 10.12 1.62 -5.35
N ALA A 338 11.13 1.04 -4.69
CA ALA A 338 12.53 1.20 -5.09
C ALA A 338 12.81 0.64 -6.48
N LEU A 339 12.27 -0.55 -6.79
CA LEU A 339 12.41 -1.19 -8.10
C LEU A 339 11.68 -0.42 -9.22
N PHE A 340 10.62 0.30 -8.87
CA PHE A 340 9.91 1.16 -9.82
C PHE A 340 10.73 2.41 -10.21
N ILE A 341 11.60 2.87 -9.33
CA ILE A 341 12.45 4.05 -9.53
C ILE A 341 13.77 3.68 -10.20
N LYS A 342 14.40 2.57 -9.82
CA LYS A 342 15.70 2.10 -10.33
C LYS A 342 15.64 1.68 -11.81
N ASP A 343 16.79 1.68 -12.47
CA ASP A 343 16.93 1.01 -13.76
C ASP A 343 16.83 -0.51 -13.60
N LEU A 344 16.35 -1.20 -14.64
CA LEU A 344 16.04 -2.65 -14.59
C LEU A 344 17.17 -3.50 -14.02
N GLU A 345 18.40 -3.30 -14.48
CA GLU A 345 19.54 -4.12 -14.05
C GLU A 345 19.96 -3.85 -12.60
N GLU A 346 19.84 -2.62 -12.13
CA GLU A 346 20.04 -2.28 -10.71
C GLU A 346 18.89 -2.82 -9.86
N GLY A 347 17.67 -2.75 -10.36
CA GLY A 347 16.50 -3.33 -9.75
C GLY A 347 16.64 -4.84 -9.55
N LYS A 348 17.07 -5.58 -10.57
CA LYS A 348 17.34 -7.02 -10.46
C LYS A 348 18.41 -7.35 -9.40
N LYS A 349 19.47 -6.55 -9.32
CA LYS A 349 20.51 -6.71 -8.29
C LYS A 349 19.95 -6.47 -6.89
N LEU A 350 19.11 -5.44 -6.74
CA LEU A 350 18.46 -5.12 -5.47
C LEU A 350 17.48 -6.23 -5.06
N ALA A 351 16.60 -6.69 -5.95
CA ALA A 351 15.70 -7.81 -5.70
C ALA A 351 16.46 -9.06 -5.22
N LYS A 352 17.56 -9.41 -5.89
CA LYS A 352 18.43 -10.53 -5.48
C LYS A 352 19.02 -10.35 -4.09
N LYS A 353 19.46 -9.13 -3.72
CA LYS A 353 20.00 -8.82 -2.38
C LYS A 353 18.96 -9.09 -1.29
N PHE A 354 17.69 -8.86 -1.58
CA PHE A 354 16.55 -9.12 -0.69
C PHE A 354 15.96 -10.54 -0.81
N LYS A 355 16.49 -11.38 -1.69
CA LYS A 355 15.93 -12.70 -2.01
C LYS A 355 14.48 -12.63 -2.48
N ALA A 356 14.13 -11.53 -3.12
CA ALA A 356 12.82 -11.26 -3.68
C ALA A 356 12.77 -11.62 -5.16
N GLU A 357 11.60 -12.03 -5.64
CA GLU A 357 11.32 -12.14 -7.06
C GLU A 357 10.50 -10.93 -7.50
N ALA A 358 10.75 -10.46 -8.72
CA ALA A 358 10.10 -9.28 -9.24
C ALA A 358 9.72 -9.41 -10.72
N TYR A 359 8.63 -8.70 -11.08
CA TYR A 359 8.06 -8.63 -12.42
C TYR A 359 7.81 -7.17 -12.77
N TRP A 360 8.36 -6.73 -13.88
CA TRP A 360 8.25 -5.35 -14.37
C TRP A 360 7.45 -5.29 -15.67
N ILE A 361 6.67 -4.24 -15.83
CA ILE A 361 6.06 -3.85 -17.10
C ILE A 361 6.53 -2.42 -17.38
N ASP A 362 7.29 -2.24 -18.46
CA ASP A 362 7.83 -0.93 -18.84
C ASP A 362 6.77 -0.02 -19.48
N LYS A 363 7.16 1.21 -19.80
CA LYS A 363 6.28 2.21 -20.44
C LYS A 363 5.74 1.77 -21.81
N ASP A 364 6.43 0.88 -22.49
CA ASP A 364 6.09 0.37 -23.82
C ASP A 364 5.28 -0.94 -23.76
N GLY A 365 5.09 -1.50 -22.55
CA GLY A 365 4.37 -2.75 -22.31
C GLY A 365 5.24 -4.01 -22.37
N ASN A 366 6.57 -3.86 -22.48
CA ASN A 366 7.47 -5.00 -22.40
C ASN A 366 7.57 -5.50 -20.96
N THR A 367 7.67 -6.81 -20.80
CA THR A 367 7.73 -7.47 -19.51
C THR A 367 9.13 -7.99 -19.20
N PHE A 368 9.55 -7.87 -17.95
CA PHE A 368 10.83 -8.38 -17.47
C PHE A 368 10.62 -9.08 -16.15
N LYS A 369 11.48 -10.07 -15.86
CA LYS A 369 11.37 -10.93 -14.68
C LYS A 369 12.74 -11.14 -14.05
N THR A 370 12.75 -11.45 -12.75
CA THR A 370 13.89 -12.09 -12.09
C THR A 370 13.95 -13.58 -12.47
N ASP A 371 15.10 -14.22 -12.22
CA ASP A 371 15.40 -15.58 -12.70
C ASP A 371 14.43 -16.68 -12.19
N ASN A 372 13.80 -16.46 -11.02
CA ASN A 372 12.92 -17.46 -10.43
C ASN A 372 11.44 -17.11 -10.45
N TRP A 373 11.05 -15.98 -11.06
CA TRP A 373 9.66 -15.58 -11.14
C TRP A 373 8.75 -16.68 -11.71
N ASP A 374 9.20 -17.35 -12.77
CA ASP A 374 8.44 -18.41 -13.46
C ASP A 374 8.11 -19.62 -12.56
N LYS A 375 8.74 -19.75 -11.38
CA LYS A 375 8.37 -20.77 -10.38
C LYS A 375 7.02 -20.46 -9.70
N TYR A 376 6.62 -19.22 -9.69
CA TYR A 376 5.36 -18.76 -9.08
C TYR A 376 4.26 -18.56 -10.12
N GLU A 377 4.62 -18.23 -11.36
CA GLU A 377 3.67 -17.92 -12.41
C GLU A 377 2.92 -19.17 -12.88
N ILE A 378 1.64 -19.01 -13.15
CA ILE A 378 0.78 -20.06 -13.68
C ILE A 378 -0.05 -19.52 -14.84
N ASP A 379 -0.38 -20.38 -15.80
CA ASP A 379 -1.31 -20.07 -16.87
C ASP A 379 -2.73 -19.82 -16.34
N GLU A 380 -3.50 -18.96 -17.00
CA GLU A 380 -4.90 -18.66 -16.61
C GLU A 380 -5.79 -19.90 -16.62
N GLU A 381 -5.47 -20.91 -17.42
CA GLU A 381 -6.26 -22.12 -17.59
C GLU A 381 -6.03 -23.21 -16.51
N ASN A 382 -5.01 -23.03 -15.62
CA ASN A 382 -4.65 -23.99 -14.57
C ASN A 382 -5.19 -23.54 -13.16
#